data_b617c1133e944979fd79e9345aa0f9fe
#
_entry.id   b617c1133e944979fd79e9345aa0f9fe
#
_cell.length_a   1.000
_cell.length_b   1.000
_cell.length_c   1.000
_cell.angle_alpha   90.00
_cell.angle_beta   90.00
_cell.angle_gamma   90.00
#
_symmetry.space_group_name_H-M   'P 1'
#
loop_
_entity.id
_entity.type
_entity.pdbx_description
1 polymer ?
#
loop_
_entity_poly.entity_id
_entity_poly.type
_entity_poly.pdbx_seq_one_letter_code
_entity_poly.pdbx_strand_id
1 'polypeptide(L)' 'MRLNIRKLADGETLSVTADDPSTARDIPSFCRFMDHTLVASQTETLPYQYVIKKGRE' A
#
# COMPACT_ATOMS: atom_id res chain seq x y z
N MET A 1 -2.32 11.68 -0.83
CA MET A 1 -2.64 10.27 -1.11
C MET A 1 -3.84 9.82 -0.30
N ARG A 2 -4.77 9.14 -0.93
CA ARG A 2 -5.93 8.58 -0.27
C ARG A 2 -5.97 7.07 -0.46
N LEU A 3 -6.22 6.37 0.62
CA LEU A 3 -6.37 4.93 0.59
C LEU A 3 -7.81 4.57 0.92
N ASN A 4 -8.49 3.89 0.00
CA ASN A 4 -9.88 3.47 0.20
C ASN A 4 -9.94 1.99 0.57
N ILE A 5 -9.01 1.57 1.42
CA ILE A 5 -8.86 0.15 1.75
C ILE A 5 -10.07 -0.41 2.49
N ARG A 6 -10.84 0.46 3.12
CA ARG A 6 -12.07 0.04 3.82
C ARG A 6 -13.11 -0.57 2.91
N LYS A 7 -13.06 -0.23 1.61
CA LYS A 7 -14.01 -0.75 0.64
C LYS A 7 -13.63 -2.13 0.13
N LEU A 8 -12.45 -2.62 0.50
CA LEU A 8 -11.99 -3.92 0.05
C LEU A 8 -12.48 -5.02 0.98
N ALA A 9 -12.79 -6.17 0.40
CA ALA A 9 -13.00 -7.37 1.18
C ALA A 9 -11.65 -7.97 1.56
N ASP A 10 -11.64 -8.81 2.61
CA ASP A 10 -10.41 -9.46 3.02
C ASP A 10 -9.84 -10.29 1.86
N GLY A 11 -8.55 -10.14 1.64
CA GLY A 11 -7.88 -10.83 0.56
C GLY A 11 -7.82 -10.09 -0.75
N GLU A 12 -8.56 -8.99 -0.88
CA GLU A 12 -8.50 -8.17 -2.09
C GLU A 12 -7.26 -7.27 -2.06
N THR A 13 -6.82 -6.86 -3.25
CA THR A 13 -5.65 -6.00 -3.38
C THR A 13 -6.04 -4.60 -3.86
N LEU A 14 -5.23 -3.64 -3.46
CA LEU A 14 -5.39 -2.24 -3.86
C LEU A 14 -4.08 -1.75 -4.46
N SER A 15 -4.16 -1.16 -5.65
CA SER A 15 -3.01 -0.50 -6.25
C SER A 15 -2.97 0.95 -5.82
N VAL A 16 -1.80 1.39 -5.35
CA VAL A 16 -1.59 2.76 -4.90
C VAL A 16 -0.47 3.38 -5.72
N THR A 17 -0.70 4.57 -6.22
CA THR A 17 0.32 5.35 -6.93
C THR A 17 0.59 6.62 -6.14
N ALA A 18 1.85 6.91 -5.87
CA ALA A 18 2.21 8.07 -5.05
C ALA A 18 3.43 8.76 -5.62
N ASP A 19 3.36 10.09 -5.69
CA ASP A 19 4.46 10.93 -6.20
C ASP A 19 5.42 11.39 -5.12
N ASP A 20 5.17 11.02 -3.87
CA ASP A 20 5.94 11.49 -2.74
C ASP A 20 6.91 10.40 -2.29
N PRO A 21 8.23 10.67 -2.29
CA PRO A 21 9.21 9.68 -1.85
C PRO A 21 9.01 9.21 -0.41
N SER A 22 8.38 10.00 0.44
CA SER A 22 8.15 9.61 1.84
C SER A 22 7.21 8.40 1.93
N THR A 23 6.44 8.11 0.89
CA THR A 23 5.55 6.96 0.90
C THR A 23 6.31 5.64 0.97
N ALA A 24 7.57 5.61 0.54
CA ALA A 24 8.39 4.41 0.67
C ALA A 24 8.53 3.98 2.13
N ARG A 25 8.40 4.92 3.05
CA ARG A 25 8.40 4.64 4.49
C ARG A 25 6.98 4.50 5.03
N ASP A 26 6.09 5.39 4.59
CA ASP A 26 4.74 5.49 5.15
C ASP A 26 3.86 4.30 4.80
N ILE A 27 3.96 3.80 3.58
CA ILE A 27 3.13 2.69 3.14
C ILE A 27 3.43 1.40 3.90
N PRO A 28 4.70 0.99 4.06
CA PRO A 28 4.98 -0.20 4.87
C PRO A 28 4.54 -0.04 6.33
N SER A 29 4.73 1.15 6.92
CA SER A 29 4.29 1.42 8.28
C SER A 29 2.78 1.31 8.40
N PHE A 30 2.05 1.88 7.44
CA PHE A 30 0.60 1.79 7.40
C PHE A 30 0.14 0.33 7.37
N CYS A 31 0.77 -0.47 6.50
CA CYS A 31 0.39 -1.88 6.38
C CYS A 31 0.60 -2.63 7.69
N ARG A 32 1.71 -2.39 8.37
CA ARG A 32 1.97 -3.03 9.66
C ARG A 32 0.97 -2.60 10.71
N PHE A 33 0.69 -1.30 10.77
CA PHE A 33 -0.21 -0.74 11.78
C PHE A 33 -1.63 -1.27 11.60
N MET A 34 -2.08 -1.40 10.36
CA MET A 34 -3.45 -1.81 10.06
C MET A 34 -3.57 -3.31 9.77
N ASP A 35 -2.51 -4.08 9.97
CA ASP A 35 -2.50 -5.52 9.70
C ASP A 35 -2.86 -5.85 8.25
N HIS A 36 -2.31 -5.08 7.33
CA HIS A 36 -2.41 -5.38 5.91
C HIS A 36 -1.08 -5.88 5.39
N THR A 37 -1.08 -6.46 4.18
CA THR A 37 0.12 -7.02 3.57
C THR A 37 0.55 -6.16 2.39
N LEU A 38 1.80 -5.73 2.39
CA LEU A 38 2.38 -5.05 1.22
C LEU A 38 2.89 -6.14 0.27
N VAL A 39 2.12 -6.37 -0.80
CA VAL A 39 2.41 -7.46 -1.73
C VAL A 39 3.56 -7.10 -2.66
N ALA A 40 3.59 -5.87 -3.14
CA ALA A 40 4.61 -5.42 -4.08
C ALA A 40 4.82 -3.92 -3.93
N SER A 41 6.01 -3.47 -4.29
CA SER A 41 6.33 -2.05 -4.30
C SER A 41 7.36 -1.77 -5.39
N GLN A 42 7.21 -0.61 -6.03
CA GLN A 42 8.16 -0.12 -7.02
C GLN A 42 8.54 1.28 -6.59
N THR A 43 9.78 1.46 -6.16
CA THR A 43 10.26 2.74 -5.64
C THR A 43 11.55 3.21 -6.32
N GLU A 44 11.82 2.71 -7.52
CA GLU A 44 13.01 3.10 -8.27
C GLU A 44 12.83 4.45 -8.94
N THR A 45 11.62 4.69 -9.44
CA THR A 45 11.31 5.96 -10.11
C THR A 45 9.94 6.44 -9.67
N LEU A 46 9.73 7.75 -9.71
CA LEU A 46 8.42 8.33 -9.46
C LEU A 46 7.55 8.23 -10.70
N PRO A 47 6.25 8.04 -10.57
CA PRO A 47 5.54 7.82 -9.29
C PRO A 47 5.80 6.42 -8.74
N TYR A 48 5.88 6.33 -7.42
CA TYR A 48 6.02 5.04 -6.75
C TYR A 48 4.70 4.27 -6.82
N GLN A 49 4.80 2.96 -6.95
CA GLN A 49 3.63 2.10 -7.04
C GLN A 49 3.67 1.02 -5.98
N TYR A 50 2.53 0.77 -5.38
CA TYR A 50 2.39 -0.21 -4.31
C TYR A 50 1.17 -1.06 -4.56
N VAL A 51 1.24 -2.33 -4.16
CA VAL A 51 0.08 -3.21 -4.17
C VAL A 51 -0.10 -3.72 -2.74
N ILE A 52 -1.24 -3.41 -2.16
CA ILE A 52 -1.55 -3.72 -0.77
C ILE A 52 -2.70 -4.73 -0.76
N LYS A 53 -2.52 -5.81 -0.02
CA LYS A 53 -3.57 -6.80 0.20
C LYS A 53 -4.22 -6.54 1.54
N LYS A 54 -5.54 -6.47 1.56
CA LYS A 54 -6.26 -6.23 2.80
C LYS A 54 -6.18 -7.45 3.71
N GLY A 55 -5.74 -7.20 4.94
CA GLY A 55 -5.61 -8.25 5.93
C GLY A 55 -4.26 -8.94 5.85
N ARG A 56 -4.04 -9.85 6.76
CA ARG A 56 -2.81 -10.65 6.82
C ARG A 56 -2.99 -11.96 6.09
N GLU A 57 -1.89 -12.44 5.54
CA GLU A 57 -1.86 -13.80 5.03
C GLU A 57 -1.73 -14.79 6.16
#